data_bc971ca9136c92b55a1f4482a794717d
#
_entry.id   bc971ca9136c92b55a1f4482a794717d
#
_cell.length_a   1.000
_cell.length_b   1.000
_cell.length_c   1.000
_cell.angle_alpha   90.00
_cell.angle_beta   90.00
_cell.angle_gamma   90.00
#
_symmetry.space_group_name_H-M   'P 1'
#
loop_
_entity.id
_entity.type
_entity.pdbx_description
1 polymer ?
#
loop_
_entity_poly.entity_id
_entity_poly.type
_entity_poly.pdbx_seq_one_letter_code
_entity_poly.pdbx_strand_id
1 'polypeptide(L)'
;MSELKKSSVLLECKDLLVGYGNALSTMNEPFDFALTPGTVVALMGENGCGKSSLLKTFAGLLSPVAGEVSLEGKPLVNWAPRERAQIISLVRMSSAVPPRMSVSEFVRLGRSPYSGIFDSRTEEDKRIVEESMALLDVANFANRPIAELSDGERSRVFLAEAVAQQVKVLLLDEPNAFLDIPRSHALFRLLKKIVTERNMGIIVSTHSVEYAERYCNRIMVVNGGAVRVAPADEARKNGLLDWTDLF
;
A
#
# COMPACT_ATOMS: atom_id res chain seq x y z
N MET A 1 -10.84 -35.76 -3.47
CA MET A 1 -11.28 -34.47 -3.96
C MET A 1 -10.82 -33.42 -2.93
N SER A 2 -9.69 -32.76 -3.17
CA SER A 2 -9.11 -31.80 -2.24
C SER A 2 -9.92 -30.50 -2.32
N GLU A 3 -10.48 -30.07 -1.20
CA GLU A 3 -10.96 -28.71 -1.01
C GLU A 3 -9.78 -27.76 -1.22
N LEU A 4 -9.69 -27.17 -2.41
CA LEU A 4 -8.87 -25.98 -2.65
C LEU A 4 -9.33 -24.94 -1.63
N LYS A 5 -8.49 -24.64 -0.62
CA LYS A 5 -8.68 -23.49 0.28
C LYS A 5 -8.98 -22.28 -0.62
N LYS A 6 -10.23 -21.80 -0.60
CA LYS A 6 -10.61 -20.52 -1.19
C LYS A 6 -9.63 -19.49 -0.62
N SER A 7 -8.68 -19.03 -1.42
CA SER A 7 -7.82 -17.91 -1.07
C SER A 7 -8.74 -16.75 -0.68
N SER A 8 -8.73 -16.36 0.58
CA SER A 8 -9.61 -15.31 1.06
C SER A 8 -9.21 -14.00 0.38
N VAL A 9 -10.13 -13.39 -0.38
CA VAL A 9 -9.88 -12.09 -1.01
C VAL A 9 -9.83 -11.04 0.10
N LEU A 10 -8.75 -10.24 0.13
CA LEU A 10 -8.56 -9.16 1.10
C LEU A 10 -9.25 -7.88 0.66
N LEU A 11 -9.08 -7.52 -0.62
CA LEU A 11 -9.69 -6.36 -1.25
C LEU A 11 -10.20 -6.79 -2.63
N GLU A 12 -11.41 -6.40 -2.96
CA GLU A 12 -12.04 -6.64 -4.27
C GLU A 12 -12.67 -5.35 -4.77
N CYS A 13 -12.64 -5.11 -6.05
CA CYS A 13 -13.48 -4.11 -6.68
C CYS A 13 -14.22 -4.72 -7.88
N LYS A 14 -15.45 -4.21 -8.14
CA LYS A 14 -16.32 -4.63 -9.24
C LYS A 14 -16.85 -3.43 -9.98
N ASP A 15 -16.75 -3.46 -11.31
CA ASP A 15 -17.17 -2.38 -12.21
C ASP A 15 -16.66 -1.01 -11.76
N LEU A 16 -15.42 -0.94 -11.22
CA LEU A 16 -14.90 0.23 -10.57
C LEU A 16 -14.49 1.31 -11.56
N LEU A 17 -15.05 2.51 -11.38
CA LEU A 17 -14.62 3.75 -12.03
C LEU A 17 -14.12 4.75 -10.98
N VAL A 18 -12.93 5.31 -11.20
CA VAL A 18 -12.29 6.25 -10.29
C VAL A 18 -12.12 7.62 -10.92
N GLY A 19 -12.48 8.68 -10.19
CA GLY A 19 -12.35 10.07 -10.66
C GLY A 19 -12.85 11.08 -9.65
N TYR A 20 -12.81 12.37 -10.05
CA TYR A 20 -13.28 13.51 -9.26
C TYR A 20 -14.53 14.12 -9.92
N GLY A 21 -15.70 13.60 -9.62
CA GLY A 21 -16.97 14.10 -10.16
C GLY A 21 -17.15 13.86 -11.67
N ASN A 22 -18.25 14.39 -12.24
CA ASN A 22 -18.66 14.11 -13.62
C ASN A 22 -17.74 14.66 -14.73
N ALA A 23 -16.77 15.52 -14.42
CA ALA A 23 -15.95 16.23 -15.43
C ALA A 23 -14.51 15.74 -15.53
N LEU A 24 -14.02 14.94 -14.60
CA LEU A 24 -12.62 14.52 -14.51
C LEU A 24 -12.54 13.05 -14.06
N SER A 25 -13.21 12.14 -14.78
CA SER A 25 -12.91 10.73 -14.60
C SER A 25 -11.49 10.47 -15.11
N THR A 26 -10.57 10.11 -14.22
CA THR A 26 -9.23 9.68 -14.60
C THR A 26 -9.25 8.31 -15.25
N MET A 27 -10.35 7.56 -15.07
CA MET A 27 -10.58 6.26 -15.68
C MET A 27 -11.90 6.28 -16.46
N ASN A 28 -11.86 5.79 -17.70
CA ASN A 28 -12.99 5.79 -18.63
C ASN A 28 -13.65 4.43 -18.77
N GLU A 29 -12.95 3.38 -18.37
CA GLU A 29 -13.42 2.00 -18.46
C GLU A 29 -13.55 1.40 -17.06
N PRO A 30 -14.69 0.78 -16.73
CA PRO A 30 -14.84 0.05 -15.48
C PRO A 30 -13.94 -1.18 -15.47
N PHE A 31 -13.44 -1.56 -14.30
CA PHE A 31 -12.58 -2.73 -14.15
C PHE A 31 -12.86 -3.50 -12.88
N ASP A 32 -12.50 -4.78 -12.89
CA ASP A 32 -12.55 -5.69 -11.77
C ASP A 32 -11.14 -6.05 -11.32
N PHE A 33 -10.96 -6.16 -10.01
CA PHE A 33 -9.69 -6.57 -9.43
C PHE A 33 -9.90 -7.24 -8.08
N ALA A 34 -9.04 -8.22 -7.77
CA ALA A 34 -8.99 -8.83 -6.44
C ALA A 34 -7.53 -8.97 -5.98
N LEU A 35 -7.30 -8.57 -4.71
CA LEU A 35 -6.04 -8.72 -3.99
C LEU A 35 -6.16 -9.87 -3.00
N THR A 36 -5.23 -10.81 -3.07
CA THR A 36 -5.18 -11.97 -2.16
C THR A 36 -4.00 -11.85 -1.19
N PRO A 37 -4.03 -12.56 -0.05
CA PRO A 37 -2.88 -12.65 0.86
C PRO A 37 -1.62 -13.16 0.13
N GLY A 38 -0.46 -12.72 0.58
CA GLY A 38 0.83 -13.14 0.01
C GLY A 38 1.17 -12.48 -1.33
N THR A 39 0.37 -11.50 -1.78
CA THR A 39 0.52 -10.87 -3.10
C THR A 39 1.04 -9.44 -3.01
N VAL A 40 2.08 -9.13 -3.79
CA VAL A 40 2.52 -7.76 -4.09
C VAL A 40 2.10 -7.40 -5.50
N VAL A 41 1.37 -6.29 -5.65
CA VAL A 41 0.93 -5.74 -6.94
C VAL A 41 1.64 -4.43 -7.19
N ALA A 42 2.36 -4.31 -8.30
CA ALA A 42 2.89 -3.03 -8.76
C ALA A 42 1.77 -2.24 -9.47
N LEU A 43 1.53 -1.01 -9.04
CA LEU A 43 0.63 -0.08 -9.72
C LEU A 43 1.47 0.89 -10.55
N MET A 44 1.32 0.84 -11.86
CA MET A 44 2.13 1.58 -12.83
C MET A 44 1.26 2.46 -13.72
N GLY A 45 1.89 3.40 -14.42
CA GLY A 45 1.25 4.33 -15.34
C GLY A 45 1.94 5.70 -15.30
N GLU A 46 1.61 6.57 -16.25
CA GLU A 46 2.16 7.92 -16.35
C GLU A 46 1.82 8.79 -15.13
N ASN A 47 2.54 9.90 -15.00
CA ASN A 47 2.21 10.91 -13.98
C ASN A 47 0.83 11.51 -14.29
N GLY A 48 0.00 11.64 -13.26
CA GLY A 48 -1.35 12.19 -13.41
C GLY A 48 -2.40 11.19 -13.94
N CYS A 49 -2.06 9.95 -14.32
CA CYS A 49 -3.02 8.98 -14.84
C CYS A 49 -4.05 8.45 -13.80
N GLY A 50 -3.91 8.81 -12.52
CA GLY A 50 -4.90 8.45 -11.49
C GLY A 50 -4.45 7.39 -10.47
N LYS A 51 -3.17 6.98 -10.42
CA LYS A 51 -2.65 6.01 -9.45
C LYS A 51 -3.00 6.35 -8.00
N SER A 52 -2.68 7.58 -7.58
CA SER A 52 -2.97 8.03 -6.20
C SER A 52 -4.48 8.13 -5.93
N SER A 53 -5.29 8.45 -6.94
CA SER A 53 -6.76 8.45 -6.83
C SER A 53 -7.29 7.03 -6.64
N LEU A 54 -6.77 6.07 -7.39
CA LEU A 54 -7.10 4.65 -7.24
C LEU A 54 -6.73 4.13 -5.84
N LEU A 55 -5.52 4.42 -5.36
CA LEU A 55 -5.11 4.05 -4.01
C LEU A 55 -6.01 4.68 -2.93
N LYS A 56 -6.39 5.95 -3.10
CA LYS A 56 -7.33 6.61 -2.18
C LYS A 56 -8.73 5.97 -2.24
N THR A 57 -9.19 5.55 -3.42
CA THR A 57 -10.47 4.85 -3.56
C THR A 57 -10.43 3.49 -2.88
N PHE A 58 -9.38 2.71 -3.06
CA PHE A 58 -9.18 1.45 -2.34
C PHE A 58 -9.08 1.64 -0.82
N ALA A 59 -8.50 2.75 -0.36
CA ALA A 59 -8.45 3.10 1.06
C ALA A 59 -9.79 3.66 1.61
N GLY A 60 -10.79 3.93 0.76
CA GLY A 60 -12.05 4.57 1.14
C GLY A 60 -11.92 6.06 1.51
N LEU A 61 -10.87 6.71 1.01
CA LEU A 61 -10.62 8.14 1.16
C LEU A 61 -11.18 8.96 0.00
N LEU A 62 -11.53 8.30 -1.10
CA LEU A 62 -12.19 8.85 -2.26
C LEU A 62 -13.34 7.91 -2.64
N SER A 63 -14.55 8.45 -2.81
CA SER A 63 -15.68 7.68 -3.29
C SER A 63 -15.48 7.31 -4.77
N PRO A 64 -15.81 6.09 -5.20
CA PRO A 64 -15.81 5.73 -6.61
C PRO A 64 -16.85 6.55 -7.37
N VAL A 65 -16.64 6.77 -8.67
CA VAL A 65 -17.64 7.35 -9.58
C VAL A 65 -18.71 6.32 -9.91
N ALA A 66 -18.31 5.06 -10.08
CA ALA A 66 -19.20 3.91 -10.26
C ALA A 66 -18.55 2.65 -9.73
N GLY A 67 -19.34 1.59 -9.58
CA GLY A 67 -18.87 0.31 -9.03
C GLY A 67 -18.71 0.33 -7.52
N GLU A 68 -18.10 -0.71 -7.00
CA GLU A 68 -17.91 -0.86 -5.55
C GLU A 68 -16.54 -1.42 -5.20
N VAL A 69 -16.09 -1.12 -3.99
CA VAL A 69 -14.91 -1.73 -3.37
C VAL A 69 -15.35 -2.45 -2.10
N SER A 70 -14.85 -3.65 -1.87
CA SER A 70 -15.09 -4.42 -0.66
C SER A 70 -13.77 -4.87 0.00
N LEU A 71 -13.77 -4.93 1.33
CA LEU A 71 -12.71 -5.49 2.16
C LEU A 71 -13.25 -6.75 2.84
N GLU A 72 -12.55 -7.87 2.67
CA GLU A 72 -12.95 -9.17 3.24
C GLU A 72 -14.43 -9.52 2.94
N GLY A 73 -14.91 -9.19 1.74
CA GLY A 73 -16.27 -9.45 1.29
C GLY A 73 -17.34 -8.49 1.83
N LYS A 74 -16.97 -7.48 2.64
CA LYS A 74 -17.89 -6.43 3.14
C LYS A 74 -17.66 -5.14 2.35
N PRO A 75 -18.73 -4.52 1.77
CA PRO A 75 -18.60 -3.25 1.05
C PRO A 75 -17.89 -2.18 1.90
N LEU A 76 -16.99 -1.42 1.28
CA LEU A 76 -16.13 -0.46 1.96
C LEU A 76 -16.93 0.63 2.69
N VAL A 77 -18.06 1.03 2.12
CA VAL A 77 -18.98 2.03 2.70
C VAL A 77 -19.62 1.57 4.02
N ASN A 78 -19.66 0.28 4.29
CA ASN A 78 -20.24 -0.28 5.51
C ASN A 78 -19.23 -0.42 6.66
N TRP A 79 -17.95 -0.06 6.44
CA TRP A 79 -16.94 -0.06 7.47
C TRP A 79 -16.91 1.28 8.20
N ALA A 80 -16.94 1.25 9.53
CA ALA A 80 -16.62 2.44 10.30
C ALA A 80 -15.14 2.83 10.04
N PRO A 81 -14.79 4.13 10.01
CA PRO A 81 -13.42 4.57 9.68
C PRO A 81 -12.34 3.89 10.52
N ARG A 82 -12.60 3.69 11.81
CA ARG A 82 -11.68 3.04 12.73
C ARG A 82 -11.51 1.55 12.46
N GLU A 83 -12.60 0.82 12.21
CA GLU A 83 -12.56 -0.60 11.85
C GLU A 83 -11.81 -0.80 10.53
N ARG A 84 -12.09 0.06 9.54
CA ARG A 84 -11.40 0.06 8.26
C ARG A 84 -9.90 0.26 8.42
N ALA A 85 -9.47 1.19 9.29
CA ALA A 85 -8.06 1.43 9.57
C ALA A 85 -7.35 0.23 10.26
N GLN A 86 -8.07 -0.73 10.81
CA GLN A 86 -7.49 -1.99 11.30
C GLN A 86 -7.23 -3.01 10.19
N ILE A 87 -7.74 -2.77 8.97
CA ILE A 87 -7.64 -3.72 7.86
C ILE A 87 -6.80 -3.16 6.70
N ILE A 88 -6.91 -1.86 6.42
CA ILE A 88 -6.21 -1.23 5.30
C ILE A 88 -5.49 0.04 5.72
N SER A 89 -4.26 0.22 5.23
CA SER A 89 -3.46 1.45 5.41
C SER A 89 -3.01 1.99 4.07
N LEU A 90 -2.98 3.32 3.94
CA LEU A 90 -2.37 4.03 2.81
C LEU A 90 -1.20 4.88 3.31
N VAL A 91 0.00 4.50 2.91
CA VAL A 91 1.25 5.20 3.25
C VAL A 91 1.70 6.06 2.07
N ARG A 92 1.97 7.33 2.36
CA ARG A 92 2.60 8.27 1.43
C ARG A 92 3.87 8.82 2.06
N MET A 93 5.02 8.61 1.40
CA MET A 93 6.33 9.01 1.94
C MET A 93 6.52 10.54 2.00
N SER A 94 5.71 11.29 1.25
CA SER A 94 5.69 12.76 1.25
C SER A 94 4.84 13.37 2.39
N SER A 95 4.28 12.55 3.28
CA SER A 95 3.48 13.07 4.39
C SER A 95 4.31 13.93 5.34
N ALA A 96 3.74 15.07 5.73
CA ALA A 96 4.37 15.94 6.71
C ALA A 96 4.41 15.26 8.09
N VAL A 97 5.56 15.36 8.75
CA VAL A 97 5.76 14.84 10.12
C VAL A 97 6.09 16.00 11.03
N PRO A 98 5.54 16.05 12.26
CA PRO A 98 5.91 17.07 13.24
C PRO A 98 7.42 17.09 13.48
N PRO A 99 8.10 18.27 13.45
CA PRO A 99 9.57 18.34 13.43
C PRO A 99 10.27 17.69 14.62
N ARG A 100 9.59 17.61 15.77
CA ARG A 100 10.14 17.07 17.03
C ARG A 100 9.66 15.66 17.37
N MET A 101 8.83 15.05 16.53
CA MET A 101 8.32 13.70 16.77
C MET A 101 9.42 12.68 16.61
N SER A 102 9.65 11.87 17.63
CA SER A 102 10.61 10.77 17.59
C SER A 102 10.11 9.60 16.73
N VAL A 103 11.03 8.75 16.30
CA VAL A 103 10.70 7.52 15.54
C VAL A 103 9.71 6.64 16.31
N SER A 104 9.97 6.39 17.61
CA SER A 104 9.09 5.56 18.42
C SER A 104 7.68 6.15 18.58
N GLU A 105 7.57 7.47 18.73
CA GLU A 105 6.27 8.15 18.79
C GLU A 105 5.52 8.03 17.47
N PHE A 106 6.20 8.17 16.34
CA PHE A 106 5.58 8.03 15.02
C PHE A 106 5.11 6.60 14.76
N VAL A 107 5.97 5.60 14.97
CA VAL A 107 5.61 4.19 14.77
C VAL A 107 4.43 3.80 15.65
N ARG A 108 4.33 4.35 16.85
CA ARG A 108 3.20 4.15 17.75
C ARG A 108 1.88 4.69 17.20
N LEU A 109 1.88 5.69 16.29
CA LEU A 109 0.64 6.15 15.64
C LEU A 109 -0.09 5.02 14.91
N GLY A 110 0.63 4.01 14.42
CA GLY A 110 0.06 2.81 13.85
C GLY A 110 -0.89 2.06 14.79
N ARG A 111 -0.75 2.28 16.12
CA ARG A 111 -1.67 1.68 17.12
C ARG A 111 -2.93 2.50 17.39
N SER A 112 -3.05 3.71 16.80
CA SER A 112 -4.22 4.59 17.00
C SER A 112 -5.58 3.92 16.70
N PRO A 113 -5.74 3.04 15.69
CA PRO A 113 -7.00 2.34 15.45
C PRO A 113 -7.42 1.38 16.58
N TYR A 114 -6.49 1.02 17.47
CA TYR A 114 -6.72 0.10 18.58
C TYR A 114 -6.87 0.80 19.93
N SER A 115 -6.36 2.04 20.05
CA SER A 115 -6.40 2.82 21.29
C SER A 115 -7.81 3.29 21.63
N GLY A 116 -8.21 3.23 22.91
CA GLY A 116 -9.46 3.82 23.41
C GLY A 116 -9.41 5.35 23.48
N ILE A 117 -10.52 5.98 23.90
CA ILE A 117 -10.63 7.44 24.09
C ILE A 117 -9.56 7.97 25.10
N PHE A 118 -9.08 7.13 25.98
CA PHE A 118 -8.10 7.49 27.02
C PHE A 118 -6.66 7.07 26.69
N ASP A 119 -6.35 6.75 25.42
CA ASP A 119 -5.00 6.31 24.97
C ASP A 119 -4.34 5.32 25.97
N SER A 120 -5.11 4.30 26.37
CA SER A 120 -4.62 3.26 27.28
C SER A 120 -3.55 2.43 26.54
N ARG A 121 -2.29 2.80 26.81
CA ARG A 121 -1.11 2.12 26.28
C ARG A 121 -1.02 0.73 26.89
N THR A 122 -1.22 -0.29 26.08
CA THR A 122 -1.06 -1.67 26.54
C THR A 122 0.41 -2.10 26.39
N GLU A 123 0.86 -3.05 27.20
CA GLU A 123 2.18 -3.66 27.01
C GLU A 123 2.27 -4.38 25.64
N GLU A 124 1.13 -4.86 25.14
CA GLU A 124 1.03 -5.45 23.79
C GLU A 124 1.32 -4.40 22.70
N ASP A 125 0.80 -3.17 22.82
CA ASP A 125 1.09 -2.11 21.85
C ASP A 125 2.57 -1.73 21.84
N LYS A 126 3.21 -1.69 23.00
CA LYS A 126 4.67 -1.46 23.08
C LYS A 126 5.44 -2.57 22.36
N ARG A 127 5.11 -3.83 22.64
CA ARG A 127 5.74 -4.99 22.01
C ARG A 127 5.60 -4.94 20.50
N ILE A 128 4.40 -4.65 19.97
CA ILE A 128 4.16 -4.54 18.52
C ILE A 128 4.99 -3.41 17.90
N VAL A 129 5.09 -2.25 18.55
CA VAL A 129 5.91 -1.13 18.09
C VAL A 129 7.39 -1.49 18.04
N GLU A 130 7.92 -2.10 19.11
CA GLU A 130 9.31 -2.55 19.17
C GLU A 130 9.64 -3.59 18.11
N GLU A 131 8.78 -4.60 17.94
CA GLU A 131 8.92 -5.62 16.91
C GLU A 131 8.87 -5.02 15.49
N SER A 132 7.99 -4.03 15.26
CA SER A 132 7.88 -3.35 13.98
C SER A 132 9.13 -2.52 13.69
N MET A 133 9.66 -1.80 14.67
CA MET A 133 10.93 -1.06 14.52
C MET A 133 12.12 -1.99 14.28
N ALA A 134 12.17 -3.14 14.95
CA ALA A 134 13.23 -4.13 14.74
C ALA A 134 13.14 -4.76 13.34
N LEU A 135 11.95 -5.12 12.88
CA LEU A 135 11.73 -5.71 11.55
C LEU A 135 12.20 -4.77 10.42
N LEU A 136 12.00 -3.47 10.60
CA LEU A 136 12.36 -2.41 9.63
C LEU A 136 13.79 -1.85 9.86
N ASP A 137 14.53 -2.37 10.83
CA ASP A 137 15.91 -1.93 11.17
C ASP A 137 15.96 -0.42 11.49
N VAL A 138 15.01 0.04 12.32
CA VAL A 138 14.92 1.45 12.77
C VAL A 138 14.92 1.57 14.31
N ALA A 139 15.08 0.48 15.03
CA ALA A 139 15.08 0.48 16.50
C ALA A 139 16.18 1.37 17.10
N ASN A 140 17.37 1.42 16.45
CA ASN A 140 18.49 2.25 16.87
C ASN A 140 18.19 3.77 16.77
N PHE A 141 17.14 4.15 16.05
CA PHE A 141 16.72 5.54 15.87
C PHE A 141 15.50 5.91 16.74
N ALA A 142 15.04 5.03 17.63
CA ALA A 142 13.79 5.17 18.37
C ALA A 142 13.55 6.55 18.97
N ASN A 143 14.60 7.15 19.54
CA ASN A 143 14.55 8.46 20.23
C ASN A 143 14.96 9.65 19.33
N ARG A 144 15.36 9.40 18.07
CA ARG A 144 15.73 10.49 17.16
C ARG A 144 14.48 11.13 16.56
N PRO A 145 14.47 12.46 16.36
CA PRO A 145 13.47 13.14 15.54
C PRO A 145 13.47 12.59 14.11
N ILE A 146 12.29 12.32 13.55
CA ILE A 146 12.16 11.81 12.17
C ILE A 146 12.74 12.81 11.15
N ALA A 147 12.64 14.10 11.44
CA ALA A 147 13.17 15.17 10.58
C ALA A 147 14.69 15.09 10.38
N GLU A 148 15.42 14.41 11.26
CA GLU A 148 16.87 14.24 11.19
C GLU A 148 17.32 12.98 10.43
N LEU A 149 16.36 12.17 9.99
CA LEU A 149 16.64 10.93 9.27
C LEU A 149 16.88 11.19 7.78
N SER A 150 17.73 10.36 7.17
CA SER A 150 17.83 10.28 5.72
C SER A 150 16.51 9.77 5.11
N ASP A 151 16.27 10.06 3.83
CA ASP A 151 15.04 9.63 3.15
C ASP A 151 14.85 8.11 3.21
N GLY A 152 15.91 7.31 3.12
CA GLY A 152 15.84 5.86 3.24
C GLY A 152 15.51 5.37 4.65
N GLU A 153 16.03 6.01 5.69
CA GLU A 153 15.68 5.73 7.09
C GLU A 153 14.24 6.14 7.35
N ARG A 154 13.84 7.31 6.86
CA ARG A 154 12.48 7.82 6.98
C ARG A 154 11.45 6.90 6.29
N SER A 155 11.75 6.41 5.09
CA SER A 155 10.89 5.44 4.40
C SER A 155 10.68 4.17 5.22
N ARG A 156 11.72 3.65 5.88
CA ARG A 156 11.61 2.49 6.77
C ARG A 156 10.78 2.80 8.02
N VAL A 157 10.86 4.01 8.56
CA VAL A 157 10.01 4.44 9.70
C VAL A 157 8.55 4.50 9.32
N PHE A 158 8.19 5.03 8.14
CA PHE A 158 6.81 5.03 7.63
C PHE A 158 6.27 3.61 7.45
N LEU A 159 7.10 2.70 6.94
CA LEU A 159 6.72 1.28 6.84
C LEU A 159 6.60 0.62 8.21
N ALA A 160 7.45 0.98 9.19
CA ALA A 160 7.34 0.45 10.56
C ALA A 160 6.02 0.87 11.21
N GLU A 161 5.56 2.09 10.99
CA GLU A 161 4.24 2.57 11.44
C GLU A 161 3.12 1.71 10.82
N ALA A 162 3.13 1.51 9.49
CA ALA A 162 2.13 0.70 8.82
C ALA A 162 2.16 -0.78 9.24
N VAL A 163 3.35 -1.34 9.52
CA VAL A 163 3.48 -2.70 10.07
C VAL A 163 2.95 -2.78 11.50
N ALA A 164 3.20 -1.75 12.34
CA ALA A 164 2.67 -1.66 13.68
C ALA A 164 1.13 -1.57 13.70
N GLN A 165 0.53 -1.03 12.65
CA GLN A 165 -0.92 -1.00 12.47
C GLN A 165 -1.52 -2.41 12.24
N GLN A 166 -0.71 -3.42 11.89
CA GLN A 166 -1.12 -4.81 11.70
C GLN A 166 -2.26 -4.99 10.67
N VAL A 167 -2.22 -4.21 9.60
CA VAL A 167 -3.22 -4.26 8.53
C VAL A 167 -3.08 -5.53 7.66
N LYS A 168 -4.15 -5.90 7.00
CA LYS A 168 -4.18 -6.99 6.00
C LYS A 168 -3.87 -6.47 4.59
N VAL A 169 -4.19 -5.20 4.32
CA VAL A 169 -3.94 -4.54 3.02
C VAL A 169 -3.07 -3.30 3.25
N LEU A 170 -1.93 -3.24 2.56
CA LEU A 170 -1.04 -2.09 2.60
C LEU A 170 -0.96 -1.45 1.22
N LEU A 171 -1.31 -0.19 1.15
CA LEU A 171 -1.22 0.64 -0.05
C LEU A 171 -0.03 1.59 0.11
N LEU A 172 0.87 1.61 -0.87
CA LEU A 172 2.07 2.44 -0.87
C LEU A 172 2.08 3.34 -2.10
N ASP A 173 2.10 4.65 -1.86
CA ASP A 173 2.15 5.65 -2.93
C ASP A 173 3.58 6.16 -3.11
N GLU A 174 4.24 5.69 -4.17
CA GLU A 174 5.61 6.01 -4.58
C GLU A 174 6.66 5.89 -3.46
N PRO A 175 6.77 4.73 -2.78
CA PRO A 175 7.64 4.60 -1.60
C PRO A 175 9.13 4.67 -1.92
N ASN A 176 9.52 4.58 -3.17
CA ASN A 176 10.92 4.62 -3.63
C ASN A 176 11.30 5.93 -4.37
N ALA A 177 10.42 6.93 -4.43
CA ALA A 177 10.65 8.16 -5.22
C ALA A 177 11.94 8.94 -4.84
N PHE A 178 12.36 8.85 -3.57
CA PHE A 178 13.55 9.55 -3.05
C PHE A 178 14.70 8.60 -2.68
N LEU A 179 14.62 7.33 -3.12
CA LEU A 179 15.63 6.33 -2.81
C LEU A 179 16.58 6.12 -4.00
N ASP A 180 17.85 5.92 -3.71
CA ASP A 180 18.81 5.39 -4.68
C ASP A 180 18.48 3.94 -5.06
N ILE A 181 19.12 3.43 -6.11
CA ILE A 181 18.88 2.09 -6.66
C ILE A 181 19.09 1.00 -5.59
N PRO A 182 20.20 0.96 -4.82
CA PRO A 182 20.41 -0.06 -3.78
C PRO A 182 19.33 -0.05 -2.70
N ARG A 183 18.90 1.14 -2.25
CA ARG A 183 17.86 1.28 -1.23
C ARG A 183 16.49 0.90 -1.75
N SER A 184 16.18 1.22 -3.02
CA SER A 184 14.95 0.79 -3.68
C SER A 184 14.88 -0.74 -3.76
N HIS A 185 15.96 -1.42 -4.15
CA HIS A 185 16.01 -2.88 -4.12
C HIS A 185 15.81 -3.46 -2.71
N ALA A 186 16.41 -2.83 -1.70
CA ALA A 186 16.24 -3.24 -0.31
C ALA A 186 14.77 -3.09 0.14
N LEU A 187 14.12 -1.98 -0.22
CA LEU A 187 12.71 -1.72 0.04
C LEU A 187 11.81 -2.82 -0.55
N PHE A 188 11.93 -3.09 -1.85
CA PHE A 188 11.07 -4.08 -2.51
C PHE A 188 11.31 -5.52 -1.99
N ARG A 189 12.56 -5.88 -1.65
CA ARG A 189 12.84 -7.15 -0.95
C ARG A 189 12.15 -7.23 0.41
N LEU A 190 12.15 -6.12 1.15
CA LEU A 190 11.48 -6.03 2.44
C LEU A 190 9.97 -6.17 2.28
N LEU A 191 9.33 -5.49 1.30
CA LEU A 191 7.91 -5.65 1.02
C LEU A 191 7.54 -7.11 0.72
N LYS A 192 8.34 -7.79 -0.10
CA LYS A 192 8.14 -9.21 -0.41
C LYS A 192 8.26 -10.11 0.85
N LYS A 193 9.22 -9.80 1.75
CA LYS A 193 9.37 -10.51 3.03
C LYS A 193 8.14 -10.30 3.92
N ILE A 194 7.72 -9.06 4.13
CA ILE A 194 6.59 -8.69 5.00
C ILE A 194 5.29 -9.37 4.52
N VAL A 195 5.01 -9.33 3.20
CA VAL A 195 3.83 -9.97 2.61
C VAL A 195 3.76 -11.46 2.95
N THR A 196 4.90 -12.16 2.88
CA THR A 196 4.98 -13.59 3.17
C THR A 196 4.84 -13.87 4.67
N GLU A 197 5.55 -13.11 5.52
CA GLU A 197 5.59 -13.34 6.96
C GLU A 197 4.29 -12.93 7.67
N ARG A 198 3.61 -11.89 7.17
CA ARG A 198 2.39 -11.34 7.78
C ARG A 198 1.12 -11.75 7.05
N ASN A 199 1.22 -12.53 5.96
CA ASN A 199 0.08 -12.98 5.15
C ASN A 199 -0.84 -11.83 4.70
N MET A 200 -0.24 -10.69 4.32
CA MET A 200 -0.96 -9.49 3.87
C MET A 200 -0.90 -9.34 2.35
N GLY A 201 -1.70 -8.43 1.78
CA GLY A 201 -1.61 -8.00 0.39
C GLY A 201 -1.05 -6.58 0.31
N ILE A 202 -0.20 -6.31 -0.67
CA ILE A 202 0.39 -4.98 -0.91
C ILE A 202 0.08 -4.51 -2.33
N ILE A 203 -0.34 -3.24 -2.47
CA ILE A 203 -0.34 -2.53 -3.75
C ILE A 203 0.66 -1.38 -3.61
N VAL A 204 1.68 -1.35 -4.48
CA VAL A 204 2.74 -0.34 -4.46
C VAL A 204 2.80 0.40 -5.79
N SER A 205 2.63 1.72 -5.77
CA SER A 205 2.85 2.52 -6.98
C SER A 205 4.35 2.72 -7.22
N THR A 206 4.77 2.54 -8.46
CA THR A 206 6.16 2.70 -8.89
C THR A 206 6.23 2.99 -10.39
N HIS A 207 7.29 3.70 -10.81
CA HIS A 207 7.61 3.93 -12.22
C HIS A 207 8.65 2.93 -12.75
N SER A 208 9.26 2.12 -11.88
CA SER A 208 10.31 1.19 -12.28
C SER A 208 9.73 -0.16 -12.70
N VAL A 209 9.85 -0.46 -14.00
CA VAL A 209 9.51 -1.77 -14.58
C VAL A 209 10.35 -2.87 -13.95
N GLU A 210 11.65 -2.62 -13.72
CA GLU A 210 12.56 -3.58 -13.11
C GLU A 210 12.07 -4.06 -11.74
N TYR A 211 11.65 -3.12 -10.87
CA TYR A 211 11.15 -3.51 -9.55
C TYR A 211 9.82 -4.23 -9.63
N ALA A 212 8.94 -3.83 -10.54
CA ALA A 212 7.65 -4.47 -10.76
C ALA A 212 7.83 -5.93 -11.22
N GLU A 213 8.65 -6.18 -12.23
CA GLU A 213 8.91 -7.53 -12.77
C GLU A 213 9.66 -8.42 -11.76
N ARG A 214 10.63 -7.87 -11.01
CA ARG A 214 11.50 -8.65 -10.13
C ARG A 214 10.90 -9.00 -8.77
N TYR A 215 10.06 -8.11 -8.23
CA TYR A 215 9.62 -8.21 -6.84
C TYR A 215 8.12 -8.38 -6.66
N CYS A 216 7.32 -8.02 -7.67
CA CYS A 216 5.87 -8.12 -7.57
C CYS A 216 5.34 -9.40 -8.20
N ASN A 217 4.16 -9.83 -7.76
CA ASN A 217 3.47 -11.01 -8.31
C ASN A 217 2.62 -10.63 -9.52
N ARG A 218 2.05 -9.42 -9.50
CA ARG A 218 1.18 -8.89 -10.56
C ARG A 218 1.53 -7.43 -10.83
N ILE A 219 1.26 -7.00 -12.05
CA ILE A 219 1.39 -5.60 -12.48
C ILE A 219 0.01 -5.10 -12.88
N MET A 220 -0.39 -3.97 -12.31
CA MET A 220 -1.59 -3.22 -12.64
C MET A 220 -1.15 -1.93 -13.33
N VAL A 221 -1.61 -1.69 -14.56
CA VAL A 221 -1.27 -0.50 -15.34
C VAL A 221 -2.51 0.36 -15.54
N VAL A 222 -2.37 1.65 -15.26
CA VAL A 222 -3.34 2.69 -15.59
C VAL A 222 -2.81 3.44 -16.81
N ASN A 223 -3.44 3.24 -17.95
CA ASN A 223 -3.06 3.90 -19.20
C ASN A 223 -4.28 4.23 -20.05
N GLY A 224 -4.33 5.44 -20.63
CA GLY A 224 -5.42 5.87 -21.51
C GLY A 224 -6.81 5.85 -20.85
N GLY A 225 -6.89 5.92 -19.52
CA GLY A 225 -8.15 5.83 -18.78
C GLY A 225 -8.62 4.39 -18.49
N ALA A 226 -7.90 3.37 -18.95
CA ALA A 226 -8.16 1.96 -18.65
C ALA A 226 -7.23 1.43 -17.56
N VAL A 227 -7.70 0.44 -16.81
CA VAL A 227 -6.88 -0.33 -15.87
C VAL A 227 -6.77 -1.76 -16.35
N ARG A 228 -5.55 -2.24 -16.49
CA ARG A 228 -5.27 -3.62 -16.91
C ARG A 228 -4.34 -4.29 -15.92
N VAL A 229 -4.53 -5.58 -15.70
CA VAL A 229 -3.76 -6.35 -14.71
C VAL A 229 -3.30 -7.67 -15.32
N ALA A 230 -2.00 -7.99 -15.11
CA ALA A 230 -1.43 -9.27 -15.54
C ALA A 230 -0.48 -9.83 -14.47
N PRO A 231 -0.15 -11.14 -14.49
CA PRO A 231 1.01 -11.67 -13.78
C PRO A 231 2.28 -10.92 -14.20
N ALA A 232 3.21 -10.71 -13.27
CA ALA A 232 4.40 -9.90 -13.54
C ALA A 232 5.31 -10.52 -14.61
N ASP A 233 5.42 -11.84 -14.65
CA ASP A 233 6.20 -12.61 -15.63
C ASP A 233 5.59 -12.65 -17.04
N GLU A 234 4.30 -12.29 -17.16
CA GLU A 234 3.56 -12.23 -18.43
C GLU A 234 3.35 -10.80 -18.93
N ALA A 235 3.52 -9.79 -18.08
CA ALA A 235 3.14 -8.41 -18.36
C ALA A 235 3.79 -7.85 -19.62
N ARG A 236 5.07 -8.14 -19.87
CA ARG A 236 5.80 -7.74 -21.07
C ARG A 236 5.32 -8.50 -22.31
N LYS A 237 5.09 -9.80 -22.19
CA LYS A 237 4.63 -10.65 -23.30
C LYS A 237 3.22 -10.25 -23.78
N ASN A 238 2.39 -9.78 -22.87
CA ASN A 238 1.01 -9.35 -23.15
C ASN A 238 0.91 -7.87 -23.56
N GLY A 239 2.04 -7.20 -23.83
CA GLY A 239 2.07 -5.78 -24.22
C GLY A 239 1.60 -4.81 -23.13
N LEU A 240 1.46 -5.29 -21.89
CA LEU A 240 0.99 -4.43 -20.76
C LEU A 240 1.98 -3.30 -20.42
N LEU A 241 3.25 -3.48 -20.77
CA LEU A 241 4.34 -2.54 -20.50
C LEU A 241 4.80 -1.75 -21.74
N ASP A 242 4.16 -1.91 -22.91
CA ASP A 242 4.58 -1.26 -24.18
C ASP A 242 4.53 0.27 -24.10
N TRP A 243 3.70 0.84 -23.23
CA TRP A 243 3.67 2.28 -22.98
C TRP A 243 4.98 2.83 -22.38
N THR A 244 5.82 1.99 -21.80
CA THR A 244 7.12 2.39 -21.21
C THR A 244 8.21 2.54 -22.28
N ASP A 245 8.02 1.97 -23.47
CA ASP A 245 8.99 2.02 -24.56
C ASP A 245 8.87 3.31 -25.38
N LEU A 246 7.91 4.20 -25.02
CA LEU A 246 7.69 5.49 -25.65
C LEU A 246 8.56 6.62 -25.06
N PHE A 247 9.40 6.31 -24.09
CA PHE A 247 10.30 7.22 -23.37
C PHE A 247 11.71 6.63 -23.28
#